data_404da2442f9f5a15fe093c330c22bc8b
#
_entry.id   404da2442f9f5a15fe093c330c22bc8b
#
_cell.length_a   1.000
_cell.length_b   1.000
_cell.length_c   1.000
_cell.angle_alpha   90.00
_cell.angle_beta   90.00
_cell.angle_gamma   90.00
#
_symmetry.space_group_name_H-M   'P 1'
#
loop_
_entity.id
_entity.type
_entity.pdbx_description
1 polymer ?
#
loop_
_entity_poly.entity_id
_entity_poly.type
_entity_poly.pdbx_seq_one_letter_code
_entity_poly.pdbx_strand_id
1 'polypeptide(L)'
;VTNLENTTTVDSRKQYTLRKIASATAVRVLGGKDSQAYLELHHKVFCQLWRDYKDYFKIPSYRDTLKIDFEKAKEYLQGWRPDHNLQIEISSVNEGA
;
A
#
# COMPACT_ATOMS: atom_id res chain seq x y z
N VAL A 1 22.91 6.91 -21.59
CA VAL A 1 22.61 5.48 -21.73
C VAL A 1 22.26 4.86 -20.40
N THR A 2 23.06 5.11 -19.37
CA THR A 2 22.74 4.62 -18.03
C THR A 2 21.48 5.25 -17.47
N ASN A 3 21.10 6.42 -17.94
CA ASN A 3 19.94 7.14 -17.48
C ASN A 3 18.62 6.44 -17.82
N LEU A 4 18.61 5.62 -18.88
CA LEU A 4 17.39 4.91 -19.29
C LEU A 4 16.91 3.94 -18.22
N GLU A 5 17.82 3.23 -17.59
CA GLU A 5 17.44 2.32 -16.50
C GLU A 5 16.91 3.07 -15.30
N ASN A 6 17.50 4.22 -14.99
CA ASN A 6 17.10 5.02 -13.85
C ASN A 6 15.72 5.65 -14.02
N THR A 7 15.27 5.85 -15.27
CA THR A 7 13.97 6.44 -15.56
C THR A 7 12.93 5.42 -16.00
N THR A 8 13.33 4.16 -16.17
CA THR A 8 12.40 3.10 -16.59
C THR A 8 11.46 2.75 -15.45
N THR A 9 10.18 2.72 -15.75
CA THR A 9 9.17 2.35 -14.75
C THR A 9 8.97 0.84 -14.70
N VAL A 10 8.34 0.37 -13.62
CA VAL A 10 8.10 -1.06 -13.41
C VAL A 10 7.15 -1.61 -14.48
N ASP A 11 7.39 -2.86 -14.87
CA ASP A 11 6.53 -3.54 -15.84
C ASP A 11 5.27 -4.10 -15.16
N SER A 12 4.39 -4.72 -15.97
CA SER A 12 3.13 -5.25 -15.48
C SER A 12 3.30 -6.27 -14.37
N ARG A 13 4.32 -7.11 -14.44
CA ARG A 13 4.59 -8.12 -13.43
C ARG A 13 4.96 -7.48 -12.09
N LYS A 14 5.82 -6.48 -12.14
CA LYS A 14 6.21 -5.75 -10.94
C LYS A 14 5.06 -4.94 -10.37
N GLN A 15 4.24 -4.35 -11.24
CA GLN A 15 3.03 -3.65 -10.79
C GLN A 15 2.09 -4.60 -10.05
N TYR A 16 1.91 -5.81 -10.57
CA TYR A 16 1.09 -6.83 -9.92
C TYR A 16 1.65 -7.22 -8.55
N THR A 17 2.96 -7.38 -8.47
CA THR A 17 3.63 -7.68 -7.20
C THR A 17 3.36 -6.57 -6.16
N LEU A 18 3.48 -5.32 -6.57
CA LEU A 18 3.22 -4.20 -5.67
C LEU A 18 1.78 -4.21 -5.18
N ARG A 19 0.82 -4.46 -6.07
CA ARG A 19 -0.59 -4.55 -5.67
C ARG A 19 -0.85 -5.68 -4.69
N LYS A 20 -0.22 -6.84 -4.91
CA LYS A 20 -0.37 -7.98 -4.01
C LYS A 20 0.16 -7.66 -2.62
N ILE A 21 1.33 -7.04 -2.55
CA ILE A 21 1.91 -6.65 -1.26
C ILE A 21 1.03 -5.64 -0.55
N ALA A 22 0.55 -4.64 -1.28
CA ALA A 22 -0.34 -3.62 -0.71
C ALA A 22 -1.61 -4.26 -0.16
N SER A 23 -2.20 -5.19 -0.91
CA SER A 23 -3.40 -5.89 -0.49
C SER A 23 -3.16 -6.72 0.78
N ALA A 24 -2.06 -7.47 0.81
CA ALA A 24 -1.71 -8.26 1.98
C ALA A 24 -1.49 -7.38 3.21
N THR A 25 -0.83 -6.24 3.04
CA THR A 25 -0.59 -5.30 4.12
C THR A 25 -1.90 -4.73 4.64
N ALA A 26 -2.80 -4.33 3.75
CA ALA A 26 -4.10 -3.80 4.14
C ALA A 26 -4.93 -4.83 4.90
N VAL A 27 -4.96 -6.06 4.44
CA VAL A 27 -5.67 -7.15 5.12
C VAL A 27 -5.11 -7.35 6.53
N ARG A 28 -3.79 -7.39 6.66
CA ARG A 28 -3.12 -7.56 7.95
C ARG A 28 -3.46 -6.43 8.91
N VAL A 29 -3.42 -5.20 8.42
CA VAL A 29 -3.72 -4.01 9.22
C VAL A 29 -5.16 -4.03 9.71
N LEU A 30 -6.08 -4.51 8.88
CA LEU A 30 -7.50 -4.56 9.22
C LEU A 30 -7.87 -5.73 10.13
N GLY A 31 -6.97 -6.69 10.31
CA GLY A 31 -7.21 -7.84 11.18
C GLY A 31 -7.68 -9.08 10.46
N GLY A 32 -7.52 -9.12 9.13
CA GLY A 32 -7.89 -10.26 8.31
C GLY A 32 -9.14 -9.99 7.48
N LYS A 33 -9.34 -10.80 6.45
CA LYS A 33 -10.48 -10.63 5.54
C LYS A 33 -11.83 -10.86 6.20
N ASP A 34 -11.85 -11.60 7.29
CA ASP A 34 -13.09 -11.92 8.02
C ASP A 34 -13.39 -10.89 9.11
N SER A 35 -12.53 -9.91 9.31
CA SER A 35 -12.73 -8.92 10.35
C SER A 35 -13.82 -7.93 9.98
N GLN A 36 -14.47 -7.37 10.98
CA GLN A 36 -15.48 -6.34 10.75
C GLN A 36 -14.84 -5.09 10.15
N ALA A 37 -13.62 -4.76 10.58
CA ALA A 37 -12.91 -3.61 10.03
C ALA A 37 -12.64 -3.78 8.53
N TYR A 38 -12.33 -4.99 8.08
CA TYR A 38 -12.14 -5.22 6.65
C TYR A 38 -13.43 -4.91 5.89
N LEU A 39 -14.57 -5.39 6.39
CA LEU A 39 -15.85 -5.16 5.73
C LEU A 39 -16.21 -3.68 5.64
N GLU A 40 -15.90 -2.91 6.66
CA GLU A 40 -16.32 -1.50 6.72
C GLU A 40 -15.26 -0.52 6.27
N LEU A 41 -13.98 -0.82 6.47
CA LEU A 41 -12.91 0.17 6.33
C LEU A 41 -11.88 -0.17 5.25
N HIS A 42 -12.01 -1.30 4.53
CA HIS A 42 -10.97 -1.70 3.58
C HIS A 42 -10.72 -0.63 2.51
N HIS A 43 -11.78 -0.02 2.00
CA HIS A 43 -11.63 1.03 0.99
C HIS A 43 -10.84 2.22 1.54
N LYS A 44 -11.16 2.63 2.75
CA LYS A 44 -10.50 3.75 3.40
C LYS A 44 -9.01 3.47 3.62
N VAL A 45 -8.69 2.24 4.05
CA VAL A 45 -7.30 1.83 4.26
C VAL A 45 -6.54 1.81 2.93
N PHE A 46 -7.12 1.23 1.88
CA PHE A 46 -6.48 1.21 0.57
C PHE A 46 -6.23 2.61 0.03
N CYS A 47 -7.21 3.51 0.16
CA CYS A 47 -7.05 4.89 -0.28
C CYS A 47 -5.90 5.59 0.45
N GLN A 48 -5.81 5.40 1.76
CA GLN A 48 -4.74 6.01 2.54
C GLN A 48 -3.38 5.41 2.18
N LEU A 49 -3.31 4.08 2.04
CA LEU A 49 -2.07 3.40 1.69
C LEU A 49 -1.51 3.93 0.36
N TRP A 50 -2.35 3.98 -0.68
CA TRP A 50 -1.89 4.43 -1.99
C TRP A 50 -1.59 5.92 -2.02
N ARG A 51 -2.32 6.73 -1.27
CA ARG A 51 -2.03 8.15 -1.16
C ARG A 51 -0.65 8.37 -0.53
N ASP A 52 -0.38 7.66 0.57
CA ASP A 52 0.91 7.77 1.26
C ASP A 52 2.04 7.28 0.36
N TYR A 53 1.81 6.19 -0.37
CA TYR A 53 2.78 5.65 -1.31
C TYR A 53 3.13 6.66 -2.39
N LYS A 54 2.12 7.26 -3.01
CA LYS A 54 2.34 8.24 -4.06
C LYS A 54 3.05 9.48 -3.54
N ASP A 55 2.71 9.90 -2.34
CA ASP A 55 3.36 11.06 -1.71
C ASP A 55 4.82 10.76 -1.39
N TYR A 56 5.10 9.57 -0.88
CA TYR A 56 6.46 9.19 -0.51
C TYR A 56 7.38 9.15 -1.72
N PHE A 57 6.94 8.54 -2.80
CA PHE A 57 7.72 8.42 -4.03
C PHE A 57 7.54 9.59 -4.98
N LYS A 58 6.62 10.51 -4.67
CA LYS A 58 6.31 11.69 -5.48
C LYS A 58 5.94 11.33 -6.91
N ILE A 59 5.03 10.38 -7.05
CA ILE A 59 4.55 9.88 -8.33
C ILE A 59 3.02 9.96 -8.37
N PRO A 60 2.43 10.12 -9.56
CA PRO A 60 0.96 10.20 -9.69
C PRO A 60 0.27 8.83 -9.59
N SER A 61 1.01 7.74 -9.78
CA SER A 61 0.45 6.38 -9.74
C SER A 61 1.56 5.39 -9.39
N TYR A 62 1.19 4.26 -8.74
CA TYR A 62 2.16 3.21 -8.45
C TYR A 62 2.79 2.64 -9.72
N ARG A 63 2.10 2.78 -10.85
CA ARG A 63 2.63 2.34 -12.15
C ARG A 63 3.85 3.14 -12.58
N ASP A 64 4.01 4.33 -12.03
CA ASP A 64 5.13 5.21 -12.36
C ASP A 64 6.34 4.97 -11.45
N THR A 65 6.29 3.95 -10.59
CA THR A 65 7.43 3.56 -9.76
C THR A 65 8.60 3.19 -10.66
N LEU A 66 9.77 3.74 -10.36
CA LEU A 66 10.97 3.43 -11.13
C LEU A 66 11.46 2.02 -10.78
N LYS A 67 12.03 1.32 -11.77
CA LYS A 67 12.59 -0.01 -11.53
C LYS A 67 13.66 -0.01 -10.45
N ILE A 68 14.46 1.03 -10.37
CA ILE A 68 15.51 1.14 -9.36
C ILE A 68 14.92 1.25 -7.94
N ASP A 69 13.67 1.70 -7.83
CA ASP A 69 12.99 1.87 -6.56
C ASP A 69 12.11 0.67 -6.19
N PHE A 70 12.09 -0.38 -7.02
CA PHE A 70 11.16 -1.50 -6.83
C PHE A 70 11.33 -2.18 -5.46
N GLU A 71 12.57 -2.48 -5.08
CA GLU A 71 12.83 -3.11 -3.79
C GLU A 71 12.43 -2.22 -2.62
N LYS A 72 12.73 -0.93 -2.75
CA LYS A 72 12.34 0.07 -1.75
C LYS A 72 10.82 0.18 -1.65
N ALA A 73 10.15 0.12 -2.80
CA ALA A 73 8.69 0.16 -2.86
C ALA A 73 8.07 -1.04 -2.14
N LYS A 74 8.63 -2.24 -2.34
CA LYS A 74 8.15 -3.44 -1.65
C LYS A 74 8.31 -3.29 -0.14
N GLU A 75 9.44 -2.80 0.31
CA GLU A 75 9.69 -2.57 1.74
C GLU A 75 8.73 -1.54 2.31
N TYR A 76 8.49 -0.47 1.59
CA TYR A 76 7.57 0.57 2.03
C TYR A 76 6.17 0.00 2.24
N LEU A 77 5.67 -0.75 1.25
CA LEU A 77 4.33 -1.32 1.34
C LEU A 77 4.22 -2.37 2.45
N GLN A 78 5.25 -3.19 2.63
CA GLN A 78 5.26 -4.22 3.69
C GLN A 78 5.26 -3.62 5.08
N GLY A 79 5.92 -2.48 5.25
CA GLY A 79 6.01 -1.81 6.55
C GLY A 79 4.99 -0.72 6.77
N TRP A 80 4.11 -0.47 5.79
CA TRP A 80 3.15 0.61 5.90
C TRP A 80 2.14 0.36 7.02
N ARG A 81 1.77 1.45 7.70
CA ARG A 81 0.72 1.42 8.73
C ARG A 81 -0.20 2.62 8.53
N PRO A 82 -1.49 2.49 8.84
CA PRO A 82 -2.40 3.63 8.79
C PRO A 82 -2.02 4.66 9.85
N ASP A 83 -2.54 5.87 9.71
CA ASP A 83 -2.29 6.90 10.70
C ASP A 83 -2.97 6.54 12.03
N HIS A 84 -2.64 7.29 13.07
CA HIS A 84 -3.11 7.01 14.42
C HIS A 84 -4.63 6.96 14.51
N ASN A 85 -5.30 7.92 13.88
CA ASN A 85 -6.77 7.98 13.93
C ASN A 85 -7.40 6.78 13.24
N LEU A 86 -6.87 6.37 12.10
CA LEU A 86 -7.40 5.21 11.39
C LEU A 86 -7.13 3.93 12.15
N GLN A 87 -5.98 3.81 12.83
CA GLN A 87 -5.69 2.66 13.67
C GLN A 87 -6.70 2.53 14.81
N ILE A 88 -7.05 3.64 15.44
CA ILE A 88 -8.06 3.66 16.51
C ILE A 88 -9.42 3.23 15.94
N GLU A 89 -9.77 3.72 14.77
CA GLU A 89 -11.03 3.38 14.12
C GLU A 89 -11.12 1.88 13.84
N ILE A 90 -10.04 1.31 13.31
CA ILE A 90 -9.97 -0.12 13.01
C ILE A 90 -10.16 -0.94 14.30
N SER A 91 -9.45 -0.58 15.36
CA SER A 91 -9.56 -1.28 16.64
C SER A 91 -10.99 -1.18 17.21
N SER A 92 -11.59 0.00 17.15
CA SER A 92 -12.95 0.21 17.63
C SER A 92 -13.96 -0.66 16.92
N VAL A 93 -13.86 -0.72 15.57
CA VAL A 93 -14.79 -1.50 14.77
C VAL A 93 -14.64 -2.99 15.08
N ASN A 94 -13.39 -3.48 15.19
CA ASN A 94 -13.15 -4.89 15.50
C ASN A 94 -13.58 -5.27 16.91
N GLU A 95 -13.40 -4.36 17.86
CA GLU A 95 -13.81 -4.62 19.25
C GLU A 95 -15.33 -4.57 19.43
N GLY A 96 -15.98 -3.71 18.64
CA GLY A 96 -17.43 -3.55 18.70
C GLY A 96 -18.20 -4.62 17.97
N ALA A 97 -17.51 -5.48 17.23
CA ALA A 97 -18.18 -6.51 16.40
C ALA A 97 -18.57 -7.76 17.17
#